data_6904d650c5847e7d9f5ca28a435a3859
#
_entry.id   6904d650c5847e7d9f5ca28a435a3859
#
_cell.length_a   1.000
_cell.length_b   1.000
_cell.length_c   1.000
_cell.angle_alpha   90.00
_cell.angle_beta   90.00
_cell.angle_gamma   90.00
#
_symmetry.space_group_name_H-M   'P 1'
#
loop_
_entity.id
_entity.type
_entity.pdbx_description
1 polymer ?
#
loop_
_entity_poly.entity_id
_entity_poly.type
_entity_poly.pdbx_seq_one_letter_code
_entity_poly.pdbx_strand_id
1 'polypeptide(L)'
;MPKRSAGLLMYRRSKGHLEVFLIHPGGPYFAKKDKGAWTIPKGEYEKNEDPLIAAKREFEEETGFTAAGDFLDLGSIKQRSGKIVAVWAFEGDCHPASLESNTCLVEWPPHSGRSLEIPEVDRIRQTNAY
;
A
#
# COMPACT_ATOMS: atom_id res chain seq x y z
N MET A 1 -3.40 -16.01 17.04
CA MET A 1 -2.23 -15.68 16.20
C MET A 1 -2.42 -14.31 15.59
N PRO A 2 -1.47 -13.39 15.73
CA PRO A 2 -1.59 -12.09 15.08
C PRO A 2 -1.50 -12.26 13.56
N LYS A 3 -2.28 -11.46 12.86
CA LYS A 3 -2.19 -11.41 11.40
C LYS A 3 -0.90 -10.72 10.99
N ARG A 4 -0.31 -11.19 9.90
CA ARG A 4 0.92 -10.63 9.37
C ARG A 4 0.70 -10.07 7.97
N SER A 5 1.21 -8.85 7.76
CA SER A 5 1.21 -8.19 6.46
C SER A 5 2.63 -7.83 6.09
N ALA A 6 2.85 -7.65 4.80
CA ALA A 6 4.12 -7.20 4.27
C ALA A 6 3.86 -6.06 3.29
N GLY A 7 4.73 -5.06 3.30
CA GLY A 7 4.56 -3.89 2.45
C GLY A 7 5.88 -3.31 1.98
N LEU A 8 5.79 -2.47 0.95
CA LEU A 8 6.94 -1.78 0.38
C LEU A 8 6.78 -0.28 0.50
N LEU A 9 7.86 0.38 0.91
CA LEU A 9 7.96 1.83 0.91
C LEU A 9 8.87 2.23 -0.26
N MET A 10 8.28 2.77 -1.32
CA MET A 10 9.05 3.30 -2.44
C MET A 10 9.48 4.72 -2.10
N TYR A 11 10.75 5.02 -2.34
CA TYR A 11 11.30 6.35 -2.10
C TYR A 11 12.12 6.80 -3.29
N ARG A 12 12.30 8.11 -3.40
CA ARG A 12 13.22 8.70 -4.37
C ARG A 12 13.95 9.87 -3.73
N ARG A 13 15.11 10.20 -4.28
CA ARG A 13 15.86 11.37 -3.88
C ARG A 13 15.69 12.44 -4.96
N SER A 14 15.28 13.62 -4.53
CA SER A 14 15.04 14.74 -5.45
C SER A 14 15.52 16.02 -4.81
N LYS A 15 16.47 16.69 -5.47
CA LYS A 15 17.02 17.98 -5.05
C LYS A 15 17.47 18.01 -3.58
N GLY A 16 18.14 16.94 -3.13
CA GLY A 16 18.62 16.84 -1.76
C GLY A 16 17.56 16.43 -0.73
N HIS A 17 16.33 16.14 -1.18
CA HIS A 17 15.25 15.69 -0.31
C HIS A 17 14.95 14.22 -0.53
N LEU A 18 14.54 13.55 0.53
CA LEU A 18 14.01 12.20 0.45
C LEU A 18 12.49 12.27 0.37
N GLU A 19 11.93 11.70 -0.68
CA GLU A 19 10.48 11.67 -0.87
C GLU A 19 10.01 10.23 -0.85
N VAL A 20 8.86 9.98 -0.24
CA VAL A 20 8.23 8.66 -0.18
C VAL A 20 6.89 8.69 -0.90
N PHE A 21 6.47 7.53 -1.39
CA PHE A 21 5.19 7.37 -2.08
C PHE A 21 4.19 6.71 -1.15
N LEU A 22 3.02 7.34 -1.01
CA LEU A 22 1.93 6.83 -0.20
C LEU A 22 0.71 6.63 -1.08
N ILE A 23 -0.12 5.66 -0.71
CA ILE A 23 -1.34 5.34 -1.43
C ILE A 23 -2.56 5.70 -0.58
N HIS A 24 -3.66 5.95 -1.25
CA HIS A 24 -4.96 6.25 -0.64
C HIS A 24 -5.94 5.12 -0.97
N PRO A 25 -6.61 4.54 0.04
CA PRO A 25 -7.61 3.50 -0.23
C PRO A 25 -8.75 4.03 -1.09
N GLY A 26 -9.22 3.21 -2.02
CA GLY A 26 -10.33 3.57 -2.89
C GLY A 26 -11.68 3.34 -2.23
N GLY A 27 -12.73 3.74 -2.94
CA GLY A 27 -14.10 3.49 -2.57
C GLY A 27 -14.74 4.56 -1.70
N PRO A 28 -16.07 4.43 -1.48
CA PRO A 28 -16.84 5.49 -0.81
C PRO A 28 -16.50 5.66 0.67
N TYR A 29 -16.03 4.60 1.35
CA TYR A 29 -15.64 4.70 2.76
C TYR A 29 -14.50 5.68 2.99
N PHE A 30 -13.59 5.84 2.02
CA PHE A 30 -12.40 6.67 2.14
C PHE A 30 -12.42 7.89 1.24
N ALA A 31 -13.44 8.08 0.42
CA ALA A 31 -13.47 9.10 -0.63
C ALA A 31 -13.22 10.52 -0.10
N LYS A 32 -13.69 10.82 1.11
CA LYS A 32 -13.53 12.14 1.73
C LYS A 32 -12.53 12.15 2.86
N LYS A 33 -11.83 11.04 3.09
CA LYS A 33 -10.82 10.97 4.15
C LYS A 33 -9.46 11.26 3.57
N ASP A 34 -8.69 12.08 4.26
CA ASP A 34 -7.33 12.43 3.87
C ASP A 34 -6.38 12.12 5.02
N LYS A 35 -6.53 12.82 6.14
CA LYS A 35 -5.66 12.62 7.29
C LYS A 35 -5.79 11.22 7.86
N GLY A 36 -4.67 10.51 7.96
CA GLY A 36 -4.63 9.15 8.50
C GLY A 36 -5.06 8.06 7.53
N ALA A 37 -5.51 8.42 6.30
CA ALA A 37 -5.90 7.45 5.30
C ALA A 37 -4.74 7.02 4.39
N TRP A 38 -3.70 7.84 4.27
CA TRP A 38 -2.55 7.55 3.42
C TRP A 38 -1.64 6.54 4.09
N THR A 39 -1.20 5.54 3.33
CA THR A 39 -0.37 4.45 3.85
C THR A 39 0.53 3.90 2.74
N ILE A 40 1.37 2.92 3.09
CA ILE A 40 2.16 2.18 2.11
C ILE A 40 1.34 1.04 1.52
N PRO A 41 1.64 0.61 0.27
CA PRO A 41 1.04 -0.60 -0.29
C PRO A 41 1.45 -1.81 0.55
N LYS A 42 0.47 -2.57 1.05
CA LYS A 42 0.71 -3.74 1.89
C LYS A 42 -0.48 -4.68 1.84
N GLY A 43 -0.23 -5.94 2.18
CA GLY A 43 -1.31 -6.91 2.29
C GLY A 43 -0.91 -8.08 3.15
N GLU A 44 -1.89 -8.86 3.54
CA GLU A 44 -1.68 -10.06 4.34
C GLU A 44 -1.02 -11.15 3.50
N TYR A 45 -0.20 -11.98 4.13
CA TYR A 45 0.44 -13.09 3.46
C TYR A 45 0.30 -14.37 4.29
N GLU A 46 0.38 -15.49 3.59
CA GLU A 46 0.26 -16.81 4.20
C GLU A 46 1.54 -17.19 4.94
N LYS A 47 1.40 -18.06 5.94
CA LYS A 47 2.51 -18.48 6.79
C LYS A 47 3.69 -19.05 6.02
N ASN A 48 3.43 -19.71 4.89
CA ASN A 48 4.45 -20.34 4.07
C ASN A 48 4.92 -19.47 2.89
N GLU A 49 4.43 -18.25 2.79
CA GLU A 49 4.84 -17.31 1.75
C GLU A 49 5.98 -16.42 2.26
N ASP A 50 6.98 -16.19 1.42
CA ASP A 50 8.07 -15.27 1.75
C ASP A 50 7.52 -13.85 1.87
N PRO A 51 7.75 -13.16 3.01
CA PRO A 51 7.19 -11.82 3.21
C PRO A 51 7.61 -10.80 2.16
N LEU A 52 8.86 -10.83 1.70
CA LEU A 52 9.32 -9.88 0.68
C LEU A 52 8.64 -10.13 -0.66
N ILE A 53 8.47 -11.39 -1.04
CA ILE A 53 7.75 -11.74 -2.26
C ILE A 53 6.30 -11.28 -2.17
N ALA A 54 5.68 -11.47 -1.00
CA ALA A 54 4.33 -10.99 -0.77
C ALA A 54 4.24 -9.47 -0.87
N ALA A 55 5.20 -8.76 -0.29
CA ALA A 55 5.25 -7.29 -0.35
C ALA A 55 5.34 -6.79 -1.79
N LYS A 56 6.17 -7.43 -2.62
CA LYS A 56 6.30 -7.08 -4.04
C LYS A 56 5.00 -7.34 -4.80
N ARG A 57 4.35 -8.46 -4.54
CA ARG A 57 3.07 -8.81 -5.16
C ARG A 57 1.99 -7.79 -4.80
N GLU A 58 1.87 -7.46 -3.53
CA GLU A 58 0.89 -6.48 -3.06
C GLU A 58 1.14 -5.09 -3.65
N PHE A 59 2.40 -4.69 -3.76
CA PHE A 59 2.75 -3.41 -4.37
C PHE A 59 2.28 -3.36 -5.83
N GLU A 60 2.54 -4.42 -6.60
CA GLU A 60 2.13 -4.47 -7.99
C GLU A 60 0.61 -4.50 -8.14
N GLU A 61 -0.08 -5.29 -7.31
CA GLU A 61 -1.55 -5.36 -7.33
C GLU A 61 -2.20 -4.03 -7.00
N GLU A 62 -1.64 -3.29 -6.06
CA GLU A 62 -2.23 -2.04 -5.58
C GLU A 62 -1.84 -0.82 -6.40
N THR A 63 -0.73 -0.87 -7.12
CA THR A 63 -0.23 0.30 -7.87
C THR A 63 -0.10 0.07 -9.36
N GLY A 64 0.03 -1.18 -9.81
CA GLY A 64 0.34 -1.49 -11.20
C GLY A 64 1.80 -1.33 -11.56
N PHE A 65 2.64 -0.88 -10.62
CA PHE A 65 4.07 -0.72 -10.85
C PHE A 65 4.83 -1.94 -10.37
N THR A 66 5.90 -2.30 -11.09
CA THR A 66 6.77 -3.40 -10.69
C THR A 66 7.87 -2.89 -9.78
N ALA A 67 8.01 -3.50 -8.61
CA ALA A 67 9.09 -3.16 -7.69
C ALA A 67 10.37 -3.89 -8.10
N ALA A 68 11.47 -3.16 -8.22
CA ALA A 68 12.75 -3.71 -8.65
C ALA A 68 13.90 -2.99 -7.95
N GLY A 69 15.08 -3.61 -7.98
CA GLY A 69 16.28 -3.06 -7.37
C GLY A 69 16.61 -3.72 -6.05
N ASP A 70 17.29 -2.97 -5.19
CA ASP A 70 17.67 -3.46 -3.87
C ASP A 70 16.61 -3.12 -2.84
N PHE A 71 16.35 -4.07 -1.95
CA PHE A 71 15.31 -3.91 -0.91
C PHE A 71 15.98 -3.86 0.46
N LEU A 72 15.74 -2.76 1.18
CA LEU A 72 16.27 -2.54 2.51
C LEU A 72 15.24 -2.95 3.56
N ASP A 73 15.58 -3.91 4.39
CA ASP A 73 14.69 -4.37 5.48
C ASP A 73 14.60 -3.28 6.54
N LEU A 74 13.40 -2.74 6.76
CA LEU A 74 13.13 -1.74 7.79
C LEU A 74 12.60 -2.37 9.09
N GLY A 75 12.44 -3.68 9.12
CA GLY A 75 11.90 -4.38 10.28
C GLY A 75 10.39 -4.49 10.26
N SER A 76 9.83 -4.77 11.41
CA SER A 76 8.39 -4.96 11.56
C SER A 76 7.83 -4.05 12.63
N ILE A 77 6.59 -3.61 12.44
CA ILE A 77 5.87 -2.83 13.44
C ILE A 77 4.58 -3.57 13.82
N LYS A 78 4.15 -3.40 15.05
CA LYS A 78 2.89 -3.94 15.53
C LYS A 78 1.87 -2.81 15.62
N GLN A 79 0.77 -2.96 14.89
CA GLN A 79 -0.31 -1.99 14.91
C GLN A 79 -1.18 -2.18 16.16
N ARG A 80 -2.02 -1.20 16.48
CA ARG A 80 -2.93 -1.26 17.62
C ARG A 80 -3.83 -2.50 17.58
N SER A 81 -4.24 -2.91 16.39
CA SER A 81 -5.07 -4.09 16.19
C SER A 81 -4.36 -5.40 16.51
N GLY A 82 -3.04 -5.36 16.74
CA GLY A 82 -2.21 -6.55 16.91
C GLY A 82 -1.58 -7.06 15.63
N LYS A 83 -1.95 -6.51 14.47
CA LYS A 83 -1.37 -6.90 13.18
C LYS A 83 0.10 -6.51 13.13
N ILE A 84 0.94 -7.43 12.65
CA ILE A 84 2.37 -7.20 12.47
C ILE A 84 2.62 -6.91 11.00
N VAL A 85 3.31 -5.80 10.70
CA VAL A 85 3.62 -5.39 9.33
C VAL A 85 5.12 -5.36 9.13
N ALA A 86 5.62 -6.21 8.24
CA ALA A 86 7.02 -6.21 7.82
C ALA A 86 7.17 -5.24 6.64
N VAL A 87 8.20 -4.40 6.66
CA VAL A 87 8.36 -3.34 5.66
C VAL A 87 9.77 -3.37 5.07
N TRP A 88 9.84 -3.25 3.74
CA TRP A 88 11.09 -3.02 3.02
C TRP A 88 10.99 -1.72 2.25
N ALA A 89 12.10 -1.01 2.17
CA ALA A 89 12.22 0.19 1.35
C ALA A 89 12.97 -0.11 0.06
N PHE A 90 12.59 0.54 -1.03
CA PHE A 90 13.34 0.45 -2.27
C PHE A 90 13.30 1.78 -3.00
N GLU A 91 14.38 2.07 -3.73
CA GLU A 91 14.44 3.29 -4.49
C GLU A 91 13.74 3.10 -5.84
N GLY A 92 12.83 4.00 -6.16
CA GLY A 92 12.10 3.94 -7.40
C GLY A 92 11.33 5.23 -7.62
N ASP A 93 10.76 5.34 -8.81
CA ASP A 93 9.94 6.48 -9.20
C ASP A 93 8.77 5.98 -10.04
N CYS A 94 7.70 6.73 -10.02
CA CYS A 94 6.54 6.42 -10.83
C CYS A 94 5.83 7.71 -11.24
N HIS A 95 5.05 7.60 -12.30
CA HIS A 95 4.16 8.67 -12.71
C HIS A 95 2.80 8.40 -12.06
N PRO A 96 2.34 9.26 -11.14
CA PRO A 96 1.07 9.01 -10.43
C PRO A 96 -0.12 8.76 -11.35
N ALA A 97 -0.12 9.36 -12.53
CA ALA A 97 -1.19 9.16 -13.51
C ALA A 97 -1.23 7.76 -14.11
N SER A 98 -0.15 6.97 -13.94
CA SER A 98 -0.06 5.60 -14.44
C SER A 98 -0.49 4.56 -13.39
N LEU A 99 -1.06 5.00 -12.29
CA LEU A 99 -1.55 4.10 -11.24
C LEU A 99 -2.63 3.17 -11.77
N GLU A 100 -2.44 1.87 -11.57
CA GLU A 100 -3.43 0.85 -11.92
C GLU A 100 -3.57 -0.10 -10.75
N SER A 101 -4.68 0.00 -10.04
CA SER A 101 -4.95 -0.83 -8.87
C SER A 101 -5.92 -1.96 -9.22
N ASN A 102 -5.76 -3.10 -8.55
CA ASN A 102 -6.78 -4.13 -8.57
C ASN A 102 -8.08 -3.58 -7.97
N THR A 103 -9.18 -4.23 -8.31
CA THR A 103 -10.48 -3.86 -7.77
C THR A 103 -10.93 -4.88 -6.74
N CYS A 104 -11.85 -4.47 -5.89
CA CYS A 104 -12.51 -5.36 -4.94
C CYS A 104 -13.98 -4.99 -4.83
N LEU A 105 -14.79 -5.88 -4.27
CA LEU A 105 -16.20 -5.63 -4.05
C LEU A 105 -16.43 -5.23 -2.61
N VAL A 106 -17.20 -4.15 -2.42
CA VAL A 106 -17.63 -3.72 -1.09
C VAL A 106 -19.14 -3.59 -1.09
N GLU A 107 -19.75 -3.79 0.08
CA GLU A 107 -21.18 -3.53 0.23
C GLU A 107 -21.38 -2.02 0.39
N TRP A 108 -22.16 -1.45 -0.49
CA TRP A 108 -22.44 -0.02 -0.44
C TRP A 108 -23.84 0.28 -1.03
N PRO A 109 -24.73 1.05 -0.36
CA PRO A 109 -24.52 1.56 1.02
C PRO A 109 -24.40 0.43 2.05
N PRO A 110 -23.90 0.72 3.26
CA PRO A 110 -23.79 -0.31 4.31
C PRO A 110 -25.14 -0.99 4.56
N HIS A 111 -25.12 -2.32 4.71
CA HIS A 111 -26.29 -3.15 4.98
C HIS A 111 -27.35 -3.12 3.87
N SER A 112 -26.98 -2.73 2.66
CA SER A 112 -27.93 -2.64 1.54
C SER A 112 -28.10 -3.93 0.76
N GLY A 113 -27.14 -4.86 0.89
CA GLY A 113 -27.07 -6.05 0.06
C GLY A 113 -26.58 -5.79 -1.35
N ARG A 114 -26.17 -4.55 -1.66
CA ARG A 114 -25.64 -4.18 -2.98
C ARG A 114 -24.13 -4.18 -2.96
N SER A 115 -23.53 -4.73 -4.01
CA SER A 115 -22.09 -4.74 -4.18
C SER A 115 -21.64 -3.64 -5.14
N LEU A 116 -20.59 -2.94 -4.75
CA LEU A 116 -19.96 -1.92 -5.58
C LEU A 116 -18.51 -2.34 -5.85
N GLU A 117 -18.11 -2.36 -7.11
CA GLU A 117 -16.73 -2.62 -7.47
C GLU A 117 -15.93 -1.32 -7.35
N ILE A 118 -14.86 -1.36 -6.57
CA ILE A 118 -14.01 -0.20 -6.32
C ILE A 118 -12.55 -0.55 -6.55
N PRO A 119 -11.70 0.43 -6.91
CA PRO A 119 -10.25 0.18 -6.88
C PRO A 119 -9.80 0.02 -5.42
N GLU A 120 -8.85 -0.87 -5.17
CA GLU A 120 -8.26 -1.00 -3.83
C GLU A 120 -7.51 0.29 -3.45
N VAL A 121 -6.92 0.95 -4.46
CA VAL A 121 -6.19 2.21 -4.31
C VAL A 121 -6.69 3.17 -5.37
N ASP A 122 -7.09 4.38 -4.98
CA ASP A 122 -7.56 5.37 -5.94
C ASP A 122 -6.54 6.46 -6.25
N ARG A 123 -5.55 6.66 -5.40
CA ARG A 123 -4.55 7.71 -5.59
C ARG A 123 -3.20 7.31 -5.01
N ILE A 124 -2.14 7.82 -5.62
CA ILE A 124 -0.79 7.73 -5.09
C ILE A 124 -0.20 9.13 -5.08
N ARG A 125 0.55 9.46 -4.06
CA ARG A 125 1.25 10.75 -3.99
C ARG A 125 2.65 10.56 -3.40
N GLN A 126 3.52 11.49 -3.74
CA GLN A 126 4.84 11.57 -3.15
C GLN A 126 4.86 12.73 -2.14
N THR A 127 5.54 12.53 -1.03
CA THR A 127 5.64 13.52 0.03
C THR A 127 7.02 13.45 0.67
N ASN A 128 7.42 14.52 1.34
CA ASN A 128 8.69 14.51 2.06
C ASN A 128 8.64 13.50 3.20
N ALA A 129 9.80 12.85 3.46
CA ALA A 129 9.90 11.84 4.51
C ALA A 129 9.92 12.43 5.92
N TYR A 130 10.02 13.75 6.06
CA TYR A 130 10.09 14.45 7.35
C TYR A 130 8.83 15.23 7.63
#